data_4098d2a6c5a0fe37c053c42bac0562de
#
_entry.id   4098d2a6c5a0fe37c053c42bac0562de
#
_cell.length_a   1.000
_cell.length_b   1.000
_cell.length_c   1.000
_cell.angle_alpha   90.00
_cell.angle_beta   90.00
_cell.angle_gamma   90.00
#
_symmetry.space_group_name_H-M   'P 1'
#
loop_
_entity.id
_entity.type
_entity.pdbx_description
1 polymer ?
#
loop_
_entity_poly.entity_id
_entity_poly.type
_entity_poly.pdbx_seq_one_letter_code
_entity_poly.pdbx_strand_id
1 'polypeptide(L)'
;MTIEERTVGSMVVLDVSGRITLGDGEGLLKEAVSNLLKQGRANLLLNMAEVAYVDSSGLGALVGSSLAARRQGGAVKLLNPSRRLHDLLSMSRLLQVIEVCASEAQALESFEPNRRVAM
;
A
#
# COMPACT_ATOMS: atom_id res chain seq x y z
N MET A 1 -10.74 3.57 -12.27
CA MET A 1 -9.62 2.98 -11.51
C MET A 1 -9.64 1.47 -11.62
N THR A 2 -8.49 0.84 -11.69
CA THR A 2 -8.37 -0.62 -11.67
C THR A 2 -7.37 -1.04 -10.61
N ILE A 3 -7.59 -2.22 -10.04
CA ILE A 3 -6.67 -2.85 -9.08
C ILE A 3 -6.47 -4.29 -9.52
N GLU A 4 -5.22 -4.66 -9.77
CA GLU A 4 -4.86 -6.05 -10.07
C GLU A 4 -4.07 -6.61 -8.90
N GLU A 5 -4.49 -7.77 -8.42
CA GLU A 5 -3.90 -8.43 -7.26
C GLU A 5 -2.96 -9.54 -7.74
N ARG A 6 -1.77 -9.58 -7.15
CA ARG A 6 -0.83 -10.69 -7.34
C ARG A 6 -0.10 -10.98 -6.04
N THR A 7 0.35 -12.21 -5.89
CA THR A 7 1.02 -12.65 -4.67
C THR A 7 2.49 -12.89 -4.94
N VAL A 8 3.34 -12.36 -4.06
CA VAL A 8 4.79 -12.56 -4.12
C VAL A 8 5.24 -12.98 -2.71
N GLY A 9 5.54 -14.27 -2.53
CA GLY A 9 5.84 -14.79 -1.19
C GLY A 9 4.67 -14.59 -0.25
N SER A 10 4.91 -14.03 0.93
CA SER A 10 3.85 -13.70 1.90
C SER A 10 3.24 -12.32 1.65
N MET A 11 3.68 -11.63 0.61
CA MET A 11 3.24 -10.27 0.28
C MET A 11 2.19 -10.31 -0.83
N VAL A 12 1.16 -9.49 -0.68
CA VAL A 12 0.19 -9.23 -1.76
C VAL A 12 0.54 -7.89 -2.38
N VAL A 13 0.67 -7.87 -3.70
CA VAL A 13 0.90 -6.64 -4.44
C VAL A 13 -0.41 -6.24 -5.11
N LEU A 14 -0.80 -4.99 -4.90
CA LEU A 14 -1.92 -4.38 -5.59
C LEU A 14 -1.36 -3.40 -6.61
N ASP A 15 -1.48 -3.75 -7.89
CA ASP A 15 -1.11 -2.85 -8.98
C ASP A 15 -2.30 -1.94 -9.25
N VAL A 16 -2.18 -0.69 -8.83
CA VAL A 16 -3.28 0.28 -8.87
C VAL A 16 -3.08 1.22 -10.04
N SER A 17 -4.14 1.49 -10.79
CA SER A 17 -4.07 2.49 -11.86
C SER A 17 -5.29 3.39 -11.82
N GLY A 18 -5.09 4.64 -12.23
CA GLY A 18 -6.13 5.65 -12.28
C GLY A 18 -6.03 6.64 -11.13
N ARG A 19 -7.16 6.99 -10.53
CA ARG A 19 -7.24 8.04 -9.53
C ARG A 19 -7.79 7.48 -8.22
N ILE A 20 -7.21 7.89 -7.12
CA ILE A 20 -7.73 7.54 -5.79
C ILE A 20 -8.33 8.81 -5.19
N THR A 21 -9.56 9.07 -5.56
CA THR A 21 -10.28 10.29 -5.17
C THR A 21 -11.66 9.95 -4.65
N LEU A 22 -12.29 10.92 -4.01
CA LEU A 22 -13.65 10.76 -3.51
C LEU A 22 -14.59 10.44 -4.69
N GLY A 23 -15.32 9.33 -4.57
CA GLY A 23 -16.23 8.87 -5.62
C GLY A 23 -15.55 8.18 -6.79
N ASP A 24 -14.22 8.13 -6.83
CA ASP A 24 -13.47 7.48 -7.91
C ASP A 24 -12.21 6.83 -7.36
N GLY A 25 -12.30 5.54 -7.06
CA GLY A 25 -11.16 4.74 -6.62
C GLY A 25 -11.00 4.62 -5.11
N GLU A 26 -11.38 5.61 -4.33
CA GLU A 26 -11.22 5.57 -2.87
C GLU A 26 -11.98 4.38 -2.27
N GLY A 27 -13.24 4.20 -2.63
CA GLY A 27 -14.05 3.10 -2.14
C GLY A 27 -13.55 1.74 -2.63
N LEU A 28 -13.11 1.67 -3.89
CA LEU A 28 -12.59 0.43 -4.46
C LEU A 28 -11.32 -0.01 -3.73
N LEU A 29 -10.44 0.93 -3.42
CA LEU A 29 -9.21 0.62 -2.68
C LEU A 29 -9.54 0.11 -1.27
N LYS A 30 -10.43 0.78 -0.56
CA LYS A 30 -10.85 0.35 0.78
C LYS A 30 -11.43 -1.05 0.76
N GLU A 31 -12.28 -1.34 -0.23
CA GLU A 31 -12.91 -2.66 -0.35
C GLU A 31 -11.87 -3.74 -0.63
N ALA A 32 -10.94 -3.48 -1.55
CA ALA A 32 -9.89 -4.43 -1.88
C ALA A 32 -9.02 -4.77 -0.66
N VAL A 33 -8.60 -3.75 0.09
CA VAL A 33 -7.81 -3.94 1.30
C VAL A 33 -8.62 -4.67 2.37
N SER A 34 -9.86 -4.27 2.60
CA SER A 34 -10.73 -4.90 3.59
C SER A 34 -10.90 -6.39 3.31
N ASN A 35 -11.12 -6.76 2.05
CA ASN A 35 -11.28 -8.16 1.66
C ASN A 35 -10.03 -8.99 1.94
N LEU A 36 -8.84 -8.42 1.67
CA LEU A 36 -7.58 -9.09 1.96
C LEU A 36 -7.36 -9.27 3.46
N LEU A 37 -7.65 -8.23 4.24
CA LEU A 37 -7.52 -8.29 5.69
C LEU A 37 -8.45 -9.33 6.31
N LYS A 38 -9.67 -9.49 5.78
CA LYS A 38 -10.59 -10.53 6.21
C LYS A 38 -10.07 -11.93 5.96
N GLN A 39 -9.18 -12.09 4.98
CA GLN A 39 -8.53 -13.35 4.66
C GLN A 39 -7.26 -13.57 5.49
N GLY A 40 -6.93 -12.64 6.39
CA GLY A 40 -5.69 -12.69 7.16
C GLY A 40 -4.45 -12.28 6.38
N ARG A 41 -4.63 -11.67 5.20
CA ARG A 41 -3.52 -11.26 4.32
C ARG A 41 -3.26 -9.78 4.55
N ALA A 42 -2.31 -9.47 5.42
CA ALA A 42 -2.07 -8.11 5.89
C ALA A 42 -0.72 -7.51 5.48
N ASN A 43 0.08 -8.22 4.69
CA ASN A 43 1.33 -7.68 4.14
C ASN A 43 1.05 -7.20 2.72
N LEU A 44 0.78 -5.91 2.58
CA LEU A 44 0.28 -5.33 1.34
C LEU A 44 1.25 -4.30 0.77
N LEU A 45 1.58 -4.46 -0.51
CA LEU A 45 2.37 -3.49 -1.26
C LEU A 45 1.48 -2.88 -2.34
N LEU A 46 1.27 -1.57 -2.30
CA LEU A 46 0.52 -0.85 -3.32
C LEU A 46 1.49 -0.27 -4.32
N ASN A 47 1.45 -0.77 -5.55
CA ASN A 47 2.23 -0.22 -6.64
C ASN A 47 1.47 0.96 -7.24
N MET A 48 2.01 2.15 -7.03
CA MET A 48 1.39 3.42 -7.37
C MET A 48 1.89 4.01 -8.69
N ALA A 49 2.68 3.27 -9.45
CA ALA A 49 3.31 3.78 -10.68
C ALA A 49 2.29 4.35 -11.68
N GLU A 50 1.10 3.74 -11.76
CA GLU A 50 0.05 4.15 -12.69
C GLU A 50 -1.05 4.96 -12.03
N VAL A 51 -0.83 5.45 -10.81
CA VAL A 51 -1.79 6.32 -10.12
C VAL A 51 -1.53 7.76 -10.52
N ALA A 52 -2.53 8.37 -11.17
CA ALA A 52 -2.41 9.72 -11.70
C ALA A 52 -2.60 10.81 -10.64
N TYR A 53 -3.44 10.53 -9.64
CA TYR A 53 -3.77 11.55 -8.65
C TYR A 53 -4.38 10.93 -7.39
N VAL A 54 -4.09 11.53 -6.24
CA VAL A 54 -4.65 11.17 -4.94
C VAL A 54 -5.10 12.45 -4.26
N ASP A 55 -6.39 12.54 -3.93
CA ASP A 55 -6.91 13.68 -3.17
C ASP A 55 -6.89 13.37 -1.66
N SER A 56 -7.44 14.25 -0.85
CA SER A 56 -7.47 14.06 0.61
C SER A 56 -8.25 12.82 1.03
N SER A 57 -9.32 12.49 0.31
CA SER A 57 -10.09 11.27 0.58
C SER A 57 -9.28 10.02 0.24
N GLY A 58 -8.56 10.04 -0.88
CA GLY A 58 -7.66 8.96 -1.26
C GLY A 58 -6.51 8.80 -0.27
N LEU A 59 -5.93 9.91 0.17
CA LEU A 59 -4.89 9.88 1.20
C LEU A 59 -5.42 9.26 2.49
N GLY A 60 -6.64 9.65 2.90
CA GLY A 60 -7.31 9.07 4.07
C GLY A 60 -7.52 7.56 3.91
N ALA A 61 -7.86 7.10 2.71
CA ALA A 61 -8.02 5.67 2.44
C ALA A 61 -6.69 4.93 2.57
N LEU A 62 -5.59 5.52 2.10
CA LEU A 62 -4.26 4.92 2.24
C LEU A 62 -3.86 4.83 3.72
N VAL A 63 -4.04 5.89 4.48
CA VAL A 63 -3.71 5.92 5.91
C VAL A 63 -4.58 4.93 6.67
N GLY A 64 -5.89 4.92 6.42
CA GLY A 64 -6.80 3.99 7.07
C GLY A 64 -6.47 2.53 6.78
N SER A 65 -6.09 2.23 5.54
CA SER A 65 -5.66 0.89 5.13
C SER A 65 -4.39 0.48 5.88
N SER A 66 -3.45 1.40 6.01
CA SER A 66 -2.20 1.16 6.74
C SER A 66 -2.47 0.83 8.22
N LEU A 67 -3.32 1.62 8.86
CA LEU A 67 -3.66 1.39 10.27
C LEU A 67 -4.39 0.05 10.46
N ALA A 68 -5.30 -0.29 9.56
CA ALA A 68 -6.04 -1.54 9.63
C ALA A 68 -5.11 -2.76 9.47
N ALA A 69 -4.16 -2.70 8.54
CA ALA A 69 -3.18 -3.77 8.35
C ALA A 69 -2.29 -3.94 9.60
N ARG A 70 -1.87 -2.83 10.21
CA ARG A 70 -1.05 -2.87 11.43
C ARG A 70 -1.76 -3.55 12.59
N ARG A 71 -3.06 -3.39 12.70
CA ARG A 71 -3.85 -4.06 13.75
C ARG A 71 -3.81 -5.57 13.61
N GLN A 72 -3.52 -6.09 12.44
CA GLN A 72 -3.38 -7.52 12.19
C GLN A 72 -1.92 -7.99 12.15
N GLY A 73 -1.00 -7.13 12.56
CA GLY A 73 0.42 -7.47 12.56
C GLY A 73 1.12 -7.33 11.22
N GLY A 74 0.44 -6.74 10.23
CA GLY A 74 1.02 -6.48 8.91
C GLY A 74 1.31 -5.02 8.68
N ALA A 75 1.36 -4.63 7.42
CA ALA A 75 1.56 -3.24 7.01
C ALA A 75 1.12 -3.04 5.58
N VAL A 76 0.78 -1.78 5.26
CA VAL A 76 0.63 -1.31 3.89
C VAL A 76 1.87 -0.50 3.57
N LYS A 77 2.55 -0.85 2.48
CA LYS A 77 3.71 -0.12 1.99
C LYS A 77 3.44 0.33 0.57
N LEU A 78 4.12 1.38 0.14
CA LEU A 78 3.93 1.96 -1.20
C LEU A 78 5.18 1.73 -2.05
N LEU A 79 4.93 1.49 -3.34
CA LEU A 79 5.97 1.39 -4.36
C LEU A 79 5.65 2.41 -5.45
N ASN A 80 6.66 3.14 -5.89
CA ASN A 80 6.54 4.11 -6.99
C ASN A 80 5.44 5.17 -6.79
N PRO A 81 5.30 5.80 -5.61
CA PRO A 81 4.37 6.92 -5.49
C PRO A 81 4.87 8.07 -6.37
N SER A 82 3.95 8.90 -6.87
CA SER A 82 4.35 10.11 -7.58
C SER A 82 5.17 10.98 -6.63
N ARG A 83 6.00 11.86 -7.22
CA ARG A 83 6.78 12.79 -6.41
C ARG A 83 5.88 13.65 -5.54
N ARG A 84 4.75 14.09 -6.09
CA ARG A 84 3.79 14.90 -5.35
C ARG A 84 3.25 14.15 -4.13
N LEU A 85 2.87 12.89 -4.30
CA LEU A 85 2.38 12.09 -3.18
C LEU A 85 3.47 11.84 -2.16
N HIS A 86 4.68 11.51 -2.61
CA HIS A 86 5.81 11.31 -1.72
C HIS A 86 6.09 12.57 -0.89
N ASP A 87 6.12 13.74 -1.54
CA ASP A 87 6.36 15.00 -0.85
C ASP A 87 5.26 15.29 0.17
N LEU A 88 4.00 15.03 -0.19
CA LEU A 88 2.87 15.21 0.70
C LEU A 88 3.00 14.31 1.94
N LEU A 89 3.37 13.06 1.75
CA LEU A 89 3.59 12.12 2.86
C LEU A 89 4.74 12.57 3.76
N SER A 90 5.81 13.08 3.15
CA SER A 90 6.98 13.57 3.88
C SER A 90 6.62 14.80 4.71
N MET A 91 5.95 15.78 4.11
CA MET A 91 5.60 17.04 4.77
C MET A 91 4.61 16.84 5.91
N SER A 92 3.70 15.89 5.79
CA SER A 92 2.70 15.60 6.81
C SER A 92 3.16 14.54 7.81
N ARG A 93 4.41 14.08 7.72
CA ARG A 93 5.01 13.03 8.55
C ARG A 93 4.31 11.67 8.43
N LEU A 94 3.58 11.46 7.35
CA LEU A 94 2.89 10.19 7.11
C LEU A 94 3.83 9.08 6.65
N LEU A 95 5.07 9.41 6.28
CA LEU A 95 6.09 8.38 5.99
C LEU A 95 6.40 7.51 7.22
N GLN A 96 6.07 7.98 8.42
CA GLN A 96 6.17 7.18 9.65
C GLN A 96 5.05 6.15 9.76
N VAL A 97 3.95 6.37 9.04
CA VAL A 97 2.79 5.48 9.04
C VAL A 97 2.81 4.56 7.82
N ILE A 98 3.20 5.10 6.67
CA ILE A 98 3.23 4.34 5.41
C ILE A 98 4.64 4.41 4.85
N GLU A 99 5.33 3.26 4.86
CA GLU A 99 6.68 3.17 4.32
C GLU A 99 6.65 3.16 2.80
N VAL A 100 7.60 3.87 2.19
CA VAL A 100 7.82 3.83 0.74
C VAL A 100 9.02 2.94 0.46
N CYS A 101 8.84 1.95 -0.40
CA CYS A 101 9.89 1.01 -0.76
C CYS A 101 10.50 1.37 -2.11
N ALA A 102 11.79 1.11 -2.26
CA ALA A 102 12.54 1.42 -3.48
C ALA A 102 12.27 0.40 -4.59
N SER A 103 11.92 -0.85 -4.22
CA SER A 103 11.66 -1.92 -5.17
C SER A 103 10.75 -2.95 -4.55
N GLU A 104 10.17 -3.79 -5.40
CA GLU A 104 9.36 -4.92 -4.97
C GLU A 104 10.18 -5.89 -4.12
N ALA A 105 11.42 -6.15 -4.53
CA ALA A 105 12.33 -7.02 -3.80
C ALA A 105 12.62 -6.47 -2.40
N GLN A 106 12.87 -5.17 -2.28
CA GLN A 106 13.09 -4.54 -0.99
C GLN A 106 11.84 -4.64 -0.10
N ALA A 107 10.66 -4.44 -0.68
CA ALA A 107 9.41 -4.56 0.05
C ALA A 107 9.22 -5.98 0.59
N LEU A 108 9.42 -6.99 -0.24
CA LEU A 108 9.30 -8.38 0.18
C LEU A 108 10.27 -8.69 1.32
N GLU A 109 11.52 -8.26 1.17
CA GLU A 109 12.54 -8.47 2.19
C GLU A 109 12.14 -7.80 3.52
N SER A 110 11.53 -6.62 3.47
CA SER A 110 11.11 -5.93 4.69
C SER A 110 9.91 -6.58 5.36
N PHE A 111 9.05 -7.28 4.60
CA PHE A 111 7.95 -8.07 5.15
C PHE A 111 8.41 -9.42 5.67
N GLU A 112 9.50 -9.97 5.12
CA GLU A 112 10.03 -11.29 5.46
C GLU A 112 11.50 -11.20 5.88
N PRO A 113 11.82 -10.43 6.94
CA PRO A 113 13.22 -10.21 7.32
C PRO A 113 13.96 -11.50 7.73
N ASN A 114 13.23 -12.47 8.26
CA ASN A 114 13.82 -13.75 8.70
C ASN A 114 14.19 -14.68 7.55
N ARG A 115 13.80 -14.35 6.34
CA ARG A 115 14.07 -15.13 5.16
C ARG A 115 15.57 -15.32 4.91
N ARG A 116 16.36 -14.30 5.26
CA ARG A 116 17.82 -14.32 5.15
C ARG A 116 18.47 -15.09 6.27
N VAL A 117 17.86 -15.06 7.43
CA VAL A 117 18.42 -15.61 8.67
C VAL A 117 18.27 -17.14 8.68
N ALA A 118 17.36 -17.67 7.90
CA ALA A 118 17.08 -19.09 7.83
C ALA A 118 18.19 -19.92 7.17
N MET A 119 19.24 -19.28 6.68
CA MET A 119 20.34 -20.00 6.03
C MET A 119 21.36 -20.50 7.03
#